data_c9743232e2a1a8646c1b712ad6398370
#
_entry.id   c9743232e2a1a8646c1b712ad6398370
#
_cell.length_a   1.000
_cell.length_b   1.000
_cell.length_c   1.000
_cell.angle_alpha   90.00
_cell.angle_beta   90.00
_cell.angle_gamma   90.00
#
_symmetry.space_group_name_H-M   'P 1'
#
loop_
_entity.id
_entity.type
_entity.pdbx_description
1 polymer ?
#
loop_
_entity_poly.entity_id
_entity_poly.type
_entity_poly.pdbx_seq_one_letter_code
_entity_poly.pdbx_strand_id
1 'polypeptide(L)'
;GVSSAASDVYKRQVNMLDIAAGGPGEFSKRPFLKAHISPLISPMRYGEDAVDVVYECIKHNIPISCITAAQAGATAPATLAGFLTQSLAETLASLIMVHAIKPGFPMVFSNWPLVIDLRTGAFSGGSGETAVLNAASAQLSNWLNLPSGVACSMTDAKAIDAQYGMEKGITSFAAASAGGNLIYESSGMTASLLGVSFEAFVLDDEMHSNTYRALRGIEVNEDNLGYNAIFDAVLGDGHFLGGHHTLEAMERDYFYPKLADRDEPKTWFDNGAEDAWQRARTHAKKILASHNPNYLSKKQDKEIRSRFNIL
;
A
#
# COMPACT_ATOMS: atom_id res chain seq x y z
N GLY A 1 23.52 0.70 25.13
CA GLY A 1 24.27 0.78 23.88
C GLY A 1 23.45 0.58 22.62
N VAL A 2 22.27 -0.03 22.69
CA VAL A 2 21.45 -0.33 21.49
C VAL A 2 20.66 0.90 21.03
N SER A 3 20.22 1.76 21.94
CA SER A 3 19.41 2.94 21.59
C SER A 3 20.19 3.99 20.77
N SER A 4 21.50 4.13 21.02
CA SER A 4 22.35 5.03 20.23
C SER A 4 22.47 4.62 18.75
N ALA A 5 22.40 3.32 18.45
CA ALA A 5 22.53 2.82 17.09
C ALA A 5 21.32 3.22 16.20
N ALA A 6 20.09 3.13 16.72
CA ALA A 6 18.89 3.51 15.99
C ALA A 6 18.88 5.03 15.67
N SER A 7 19.15 5.87 16.67
CA SER A 7 19.20 7.32 16.47
C SER A 7 20.33 7.75 15.51
N ASP A 8 21.49 7.08 15.55
CA ASP A 8 22.61 7.37 14.64
C ASP A 8 22.31 7.01 13.18
N VAL A 9 21.53 5.92 12.94
CA VAL A 9 21.06 5.56 11.60
C VAL A 9 20.16 6.68 11.04
N TYR A 10 19.22 7.20 11.81
CA TYR A 10 18.36 8.29 11.38
C TYR A 10 19.12 9.59 11.10
N LYS A 11 20.13 9.94 11.92
CA LYS A 11 20.99 11.09 11.66
C LYS A 11 21.74 10.97 10.33
N ARG A 12 22.25 9.78 10.02
CA ARG A 12 22.90 9.52 8.72
C ARG A 12 21.92 9.66 7.56
N GLN A 13 20.72 9.12 7.69
CA GLN A 13 19.66 9.25 6.70
C GLN A 13 19.30 10.72 6.46
N VAL A 14 19.08 11.52 7.52
CA VAL A 14 18.77 12.94 7.40
C VAL A 14 19.88 13.70 6.66
N ASN A 15 21.14 13.40 6.95
CA ASN A 15 22.26 14.03 6.23
C ASN A 15 22.28 13.70 4.73
N MET A 16 21.92 12.47 4.35
CA MET A 16 21.77 12.09 2.94
C MET A 16 20.58 12.81 2.28
N LEU A 17 19.46 12.88 3.00
CA LEU A 17 18.25 13.55 2.54
C LEU A 17 18.44 15.06 2.39
N ASP A 18 19.22 15.68 3.26
CA ASP A 18 19.61 17.08 3.16
C ASP A 18 20.41 17.35 1.87
N ILE A 19 21.37 16.49 1.53
CA ILE A 19 22.10 16.61 0.25
C ILE A 19 21.14 16.48 -0.92
N ALA A 20 20.23 15.51 -0.88
CA ALA A 20 19.21 15.31 -1.92
C ALA A 20 18.25 16.50 -2.02
N ALA A 21 17.92 17.15 -0.90
CA ALA A 21 17.07 18.34 -0.84
C ALA A 21 17.77 19.64 -1.26
N GLY A 22 19.10 19.63 -1.42
CA GLY A 22 19.87 20.79 -1.88
C GLY A 22 20.84 21.39 -0.87
N GLY A 23 20.89 20.91 0.37
CA GLY A 23 21.86 21.33 1.40
C GLY A 23 21.41 21.09 2.84
N PRO A 24 22.24 21.44 3.80
CA PRO A 24 21.96 21.23 5.21
C PRO A 24 20.66 21.87 5.69
N GLY A 25 19.78 21.09 6.32
CA GLY A 25 18.49 21.53 6.86
C GLY A 25 17.37 21.70 5.83
N GLU A 26 17.62 21.54 4.54
CA GLU A 26 16.60 21.71 3.50
C GLU A 26 15.55 20.60 3.55
N PHE A 27 15.95 19.37 3.86
CA PHE A 27 15.00 18.27 4.04
C PHE A 27 14.01 18.54 5.18
N SER A 28 14.51 19.02 6.33
CA SER A 28 13.65 19.30 7.50
C SER A 28 12.65 20.45 7.26
N LYS A 29 12.91 21.36 6.30
CA LYS A 29 11.97 22.41 5.90
C LYS A 29 10.81 21.87 5.05
N ARG A 30 11.10 20.86 4.22
CA ARG A 30 10.13 20.23 3.34
C ARG A 30 10.39 18.72 3.25
N PRO A 31 10.06 17.95 4.29
CA PRO A 31 10.25 16.52 4.27
C PRO A 31 9.39 15.88 3.16
N PHE A 32 10.03 15.04 2.33
CA PHE A 32 9.39 14.32 1.22
C PHE A 32 9.22 12.83 1.50
N LEU A 33 9.43 12.43 2.74
CA LEU A 33 9.17 11.10 3.25
C LEU A 33 8.62 11.17 4.68
N LYS A 34 8.08 10.07 5.16
CA LYS A 34 7.67 9.86 6.55
C LYS A 34 8.37 8.66 7.13
N ALA A 35 8.50 8.63 8.45
CA ALA A 35 9.04 7.48 9.17
C ALA A 35 7.92 6.50 9.53
N HIS A 36 8.23 5.20 9.46
CA HIS A 36 7.40 4.13 9.97
C HIS A 36 8.00 3.69 11.31
N ILE A 37 7.27 3.92 12.39
CA ILE A 37 7.77 3.65 13.74
C ILE A 37 6.69 2.92 14.52
N SER A 38 7.09 1.86 15.23
CA SER A 38 6.26 1.18 16.23
C SER A 38 6.72 1.57 17.62
N PRO A 39 6.24 2.70 18.17
CA PRO A 39 6.66 3.14 19.52
C PRO A 39 6.21 2.17 20.59
N LEU A 40 5.13 1.44 20.31
CA LEU A 40 4.58 0.40 21.19
C LEU A 40 4.91 -0.99 20.64
N ILE A 41 5.41 -1.82 21.54
CA ILE A 41 5.60 -3.26 21.35
C ILE A 41 4.41 -3.97 21.97
N SER A 42 3.64 -4.68 21.17
CA SER A 42 2.48 -5.45 21.65
C SER A 42 2.89 -6.61 22.56
N PRO A 43 2.22 -6.84 23.71
CA PRO A 43 1.13 -6.04 24.23
C PRO A 43 1.59 -4.83 25.08
N MET A 44 1.06 -3.67 24.81
CA MET A 44 1.01 -2.47 25.67
C MET A 44 2.35 -1.98 26.27
N ARG A 45 3.49 -2.11 25.57
CA ARG A 45 4.79 -1.68 26.07
C ARG A 45 5.46 -0.68 25.15
N TYR A 46 5.93 0.44 25.66
CA TYR A 46 6.81 1.32 24.88
C TYR A 46 8.19 0.70 24.71
N GLY A 47 8.72 0.81 23.49
CA GLY A 47 10.09 0.42 23.17
C GLY A 47 11.02 1.61 23.29
N GLU A 48 12.04 1.54 24.14
CA GLU A 48 12.98 2.64 24.38
C GLU A 48 13.62 3.15 23.08
N ASP A 49 14.20 2.24 22.28
CA ASP A 49 14.82 2.57 21.00
C ASP A 49 13.84 3.23 20.01
N ALA A 50 12.60 2.76 19.98
CA ALA A 50 11.57 3.32 19.08
C ALA A 50 11.13 4.72 19.53
N VAL A 51 11.08 4.98 20.83
CA VAL A 51 10.78 6.29 21.39
C VAL A 51 11.92 7.29 21.07
N ASP A 52 13.17 6.87 21.15
CA ASP A 52 14.33 7.71 20.73
C ASP A 52 14.23 8.11 19.26
N VAL A 53 13.79 7.18 18.40
CA VAL A 53 13.55 7.49 16.97
C VAL A 53 12.42 8.51 16.81
N VAL A 54 11.37 8.46 17.63
CA VAL A 54 10.30 9.48 17.62
C VAL A 54 10.87 10.85 17.90
N TYR A 55 11.75 11.00 18.90
CA TYR A 55 12.40 12.29 19.19
C TYR A 55 13.24 12.81 18.02
N GLU A 56 14.01 11.95 17.37
CA GLU A 56 14.78 12.35 16.18
C GLU A 56 13.86 12.76 15.00
N CYS A 57 12.75 12.06 14.79
CA CYS A 57 11.77 12.44 13.78
C CYS A 57 11.16 13.81 14.06
N ILE A 58 10.75 14.06 15.30
CA ILE A 58 10.19 15.35 15.71
C ILE A 58 11.20 16.48 15.52
N LYS A 59 12.47 16.28 15.88
CA LYS A 59 13.55 17.23 15.72
C LYS A 59 13.78 17.62 14.25
N HIS A 60 13.64 16.67 13.34
CA HIS A 60 13.86 16.87 11.91
C HIS A 60 12.56 17.10 11.11
N ASN A 61 11.44 17.30 11.78
CA ASN A 61 10.11 17.48 11.18
C ASN A 61 9.65 16.33 10.26
N ILE A 62 10.13 15.11 10.50
CA ILE A 62 9.76 13.92 9.72
C ILE A 62 8.39 13.42 10.18
N PRO A 63 7.33 13.46 9.36
CA PRO A 63 6.03 12.92 9.72
C PRO A 63 6.12 11.45 10.14
N ILE A 64 5.29 11.03 11.10
CA ILE A 64 5.37 9.69 11.69
C ILE A 64 4.11 8.89 11.38
N SER A 65 4.27 7.71 10.75
CA SER A 65 3.28 6.65 10.81
C SER A 65 3.47 5.90 12.12
N CYS A 66 2.55 6.10 13.08
CA CYS A 66 2.55 5.38 14.34
C CYS A 66 1.98 3.97 14.11
N ILE A 67 2.88 3.00 13.90
CA ILE A 67 2.51 1.64 13.56
C ILE A 67 2.26 0.82 14.81
N THR A 68 1.18 0.06 14.81
CA THR A 68 0.91 -1.04 15.74
C THR A 68 0.78 -2.32 14.93
N ALA A 69 1.68 -3.26 15.13
CA ALA A 69 1.77 -4.52 14.38
C ALA A 69 1.51 -5.73 15.29
N ALA A 70 0.41 -5.69 16.04
CA ALA A 70 0.00 -6.79 16.88
C ALA A 70 -0.42 -8.01 16.04
N GLN A 71 -0.18 -9.21 16.57
CA GLN A 71 -0.54 -10.47 15.92
C GLN A 71 -1.70 -11.13 16.64
N ALA A 72 -2.84 -11.27 15.98
CA ALA A 72 -4.01 -11.93 16.51
C ALA A 72 -3.69 -13.40 16.85
N GLY A 73 -3.89 -13.77 18.10
CA GLY A 73 -3.56 -15.09 18.62
C GLY A 73 -2.15 -15.26 19.20
N ALA A 74 -1.28 -14.24 19.06
CA ALA A 74 0.08 -14.28 19.62
C ALA A 74 0.35 -13.10 20.57
N THR A 75 0.38 -11.87 20.05
CA THR A 75 0.65 -10.66 20.84
C THR A 75 -0.60 -9.82 21.11
N ALA A 76 -1.74 -10.28 20.61
CA ALA A 76 -3.07 -9.74 20.87
C ALA A 76 -4.09 -10.88 20.96
N PRO A 77 -5.31 -10.66 21.53
CA PRO A 77 -6.35 -11.66 21.57
C PRO A 77 -6.65 -12.30 20.23
N ALA A 78 -6.95 -13.60 20.22
CA ALA A 78 -7.34 -14.32 18.99
C ALA A 78 -8.75 -13.94 18.50
N THR A 79 -9.61 -13.43 19.38
CA THR A 79 -10.91 -12.90 18.95
C THR A 79 -10.71 -11.58 18.21
N LEU A 80 -11.32 -11.44 17.02
CA LEU A 80 -11.11 -10.28 16.17
C LEU A 80 -11.52 -8.96 16.85
N ALA A 81 -12.61 -8.95 17.61
CA ALA A 81 -13.02 -7.78 18.41
C ALA A 81 -12.01 -7.44 19.51
N GLY A 82 -11.51 -8.45 20.22
CA GLY A 82 -10.48 -8.27 21.24
C GLY A 82 -9.18 -7.76 20.65
N PHE A 83 -8.80 -8.28 19.49
CA PHE A 83 -7.66 -7.77 18.74
C PHE A 83 -7.82 -6.27 18.44
N LEU A 84 -8.96 -5.86 17.84
CA LEU A 84 -9.22 -4.45 17.50
C LEU A 84 -9.22 -3.56 18.74
N THR A 85 -9.73 -4.04 19.87
CA THR A 85 -9.72 -3.30 21.14
C THR A 85 -8.30 -2.99 21.60
N GLN A 86 -7.41 -3.98 21.61
CA GLN A 86 -6.02 -3.80 22.00
C GLN A 86 -5.26 -2.93 20.99
N SER A 87 -5.33 -3.26 19.69
CA SER A 87 -4.57 -2.57 18.66
C SER A 87 -5.00 -1.10 18.51
N LEU A 88 -6.28 -0.79 18.68
CA LEU A 88 -6.78 0.56 18.75
C LEU A 88 -6.16 1.33 19.92
N ALA A 89 -6.18 0.73 21.12
CA ALA A 89 -5.61 1.35 22.33
C ALA A 89 -4.11 1.62 22.15
N GLU A 90 -3.35 0.69 21.60
CA GLU A 90 -1.91 0.81 21.34
C GLU A 90 -1.63 1.91 20.31
N THR A 91 -2.39 1.97 19.21
CA THR A 91 -2.20 3.00 18.19
C THR A 91 -2.52 4.38 18.74
N LEU A 92 -3.62 4.52 19.47
CA LEU A 92 -3.97 5.79 20.13
C LEU A 92 -2.93 6.20 21.17
N ALA A 93 -2.39 5.28 21.98
CA ALA A 93 -1.33 5.57 22.93
C ALA A 93 -0.06 6.11 22.22
N SER A 94 0.30 5.55 21.07
CA SER A 94 1.40 6.04 20.24
C SER A 94 1.16 7.47 19.73
N LEU A 95 -0.03 7.75 19.21
CA LEU A 95 -0.41 9.09 18.75
C LEU A 95 -0.43 10.10 19.89
N ILE A 96 -0.97 9.72 21.05
CA ILE A 96 -1.01 10.58 22.25
C ILE A 96 0.39 10.91 22.73
N MET A 97 1.31 9.94 22.74
CA MET A 97 2.71 10.16 23.13
C MET A 97 3.37 11.20 22.21
N VAL A 98 3.27 11.04 20.89
CA VAL A 98 3.85 11.98 19.93
C VAL A 98 3.23 13.38 20.09
N HIS A 99 1.91 13.46 20.27
CA HIS A 99 1.20 14.70 20.50
C HIS A 99 1.62 15.39 21.82
N ALA A 100 1.85 14.61 22.88
CA ALA A 100 2.32 15.14 24.16
C ALA A 100 3.73 15.72 24.06
N ILE A 101 4.62 15.12 23.23
CA ILE A 101 5.97 15.65 22.98
C ILE A 101 5.89 16.93 22.13
N LYS A 102 5.11 16.92 21.06
CA LYS A 102 4.94 18.06 20.15
C LYS A 102 3.49 18.16 19.68
N PRO A 103 2.67 19.01 20.29
CA PRO A 103 1.29 19.20 19.89
C PRO A 103 1.15 19.59 18.42
N GLY A 104 0.23 18.93 17.70
CA GLY A 104 -0.01 19.18 16.28
C GLY A 104 1.03 18.60 15.32
N PHE A 105 1.94 17.75 15.79
CA PHE A 105 2.91 17.10 14.90
C PHE A 105 2.22 16.16 13.89
N PRO A 106 2.66 16.15 12.60
CA PRO A 106 2.03 15.31 11.58
C PRO A 106 2.19 13.82 11.86
N MET A 107 1.07 13.12 11.97
CA MET A 107 1.01 11.68 12.26
C MET A 107 -0.01 10.97 11.39
N VAL A 108 0.20 9.68 11.18
CA VAL A 108 -0.75 8.76 10.56
C VAL A 108 -1.14 7.69 11.56
N PHE A 109 -2.43 7.45 11.71
CA PHE A 109 -2.98 6.32 12.45
C PHE A 109 -2.69 5.03 11.67
N SER A 110 -1.70 4.26 12.11
CA SER A 110 -1.22 3.09 11.36
C SER A 110 -1.44 1.81 12.16
N ASN A 111 -2.69 1.37 12.25
CA ASN A 111 -3.02 0.06 12.79
C ASN A 111 -2.83 -1.01 11.71
N TRP A 112 -1.83 -1.87 11.90
CA TRP A 112 -1.48 -2.96 10.99
C TRP A 112 -1.87 -4.31 11.61
N PRO A 113 -3.11 -4.75 11.44
CA PRO A 113 -3.53 -6.05 11.93
C PRO A 113 -2.75 -7.16 11.23
N LEU A 114 -2.04 -7.94 12.01
CA LEU A 114 -1.38 -9.15 11.56
C LEU A 114 -2.10 -10.37 12.17
N VAL A 115 -2.18 -11.45 11.42
CA VAL A 115 -2.84 -12.68 11.82
C VAL A 115 -1.85 -13.83 11.75
N ILE A 116 -1.94 -14.78 12.67
CA ILE A 116 -1.25 -16.07 12.57
C ILE A 116 -2.25 -17.19 12.30
N ASP A 117 -1.86 -18.18 11.55
CA ASP A 117 -2.60 -19.45 11.53
C ASP A 117 -2.44 -20.13 12.88
N LEU A 118 -3.54 -20.21 13.64
CA LEU A 118 -3.51 -20.75 15.01
C LEU A 118 -3.15 -22.24 15.10
N ARG A 119 -3.16 -22.95 13.96
CA ARG A 119 -2.80 -24.36 13.89
C ARG A 119 -1.28 -24.54 13.73
N THR A 120 -0.64 -23.63 13.03
CA THR A 120 0.79 -23.75 12.64
C THR A 120 1.66 -22.72 13.32
N GLY A 121 1.08 -21.61 13.80
CA GLY A 121 1.80 -20.45 14.32
C GLY A 121 2.43 -19.58 13.21
N ALA A 122 2.23 -19.91 11.94
CA ALA A 122 2.78 -19.15 10.83
C ALA A 122 2.00 -17.84 10.60
N PHE A 123 2.69 -16.80 10.20
CA PHE A 123 2.05 -15.55 9.78
C PHE A 123 1.15 -15.78 8.57
N SER A 124 -0.05 -15.21 8.58
CA SER A 124 -1.07 -15.34 7.54
C SER A 124 -1.51 -13.96 7.06
N GLY A 125 -0.78 -13.44 6.09
CA GLY A 125 -1.02 -12.10 5.52
C GLY A 125 -2.17 -12.05 4.52
N GLY A 126 -2.48 -13.18 3.87
CA GLY A 126 -3.50 -13.29 2.82
C GLY A 126 -4.87 -13.74 3.30
N SER A 127 -5.09 -13.92 4.60
CA SER A 127 -6.32 -14.50 5.14
C SER A 127 -7.51 -13.54 5.11
N GLY A 128 -8.73 -14.11 5.18
CA GLY A 128 -9.96 -13.35 5.31
C GLY A 128 -10.04 -12.54 6.61
N GLU A 129 -9.42 -13.04 7.67
CA GLU A 129 -9.29 -12.34 8.95
C GLU A 129 -8.43 -11.08 8.80
N THR A 130 -7.33 -11.17 8.08
CA THR A 130 -6.50 -10.00 7.73
C THR A 130 -7.30 -8.97 6.92
N ALA A 131 -8.10 -9.41 5.97
CA ALA A 131 -8.96 -8.53 5.17
C ALA A 131 -9.94 -7.74 6.06
N VAL A 132 -10.70 -8.42 6.91
CA VAL A 132 -11.73 -7.79 7.73
C VAL A 132 -11.12 -6.89 8.83
N LEU A 133 -9.98 -7.28 9.42
CA LEU A 133 -9.32 -6.48 10.45
C LEU A 133 -8.71 -5.19 9.88
N ASN A 134 -8.13 -5.24 8.68
CA ASN A 134 -7.62 -4.04 8.00
C ASN A 134 -8.76 -3.10 7.57
N ALA A 135 -9.86 -3.65 7.05
CA ALA A 135 -11.07 -2.88 6.75
C ALA A 135 -11.63 -2.20 8.00
N ALA A 136 -11.76 -2.92 9.11
CA ALA A 136 -12.22 -2.38 10.38
C ALA A 136 -11.26 -1.29 10.91
N SER A 137 -9.95 -1.47 10.77
CA SER A 137 -8.95 -0.47 11.16
C SER A 137 -9.07 0.82 10.35
N ALA A 138 -9.33 0.72 9.03
CA ALA A 138 -9.61 1.87 8.19
C ALA A 138 -10.90 2.59 8.62
N GLN A 139 -11.97 1.84 8.92
CA GLN A 139 -13.23 2.41 9.42
C GLN A 139 -13.05 3.12 10.76
N LEU A 140 -12.34 2.52 11.70
CA LEU A 140 -12.04 3.14 13.01
C LEU A 140 -11.26 4.45 12.85
N SER A 141 -10.27 4.47 11.96
CA SER A 141 -9.51 5.67 11.64
C SER A 141 -10.40 6.79 11.07
N ASN A 142 -11.25 6.44 10.10
CA ASN A 142 -12.20 7.39 9.50
C ASN A 142 -13.20 7.92 10.54
N TRP A 143 -13.70 7.05 11.44
CA TRP A 143 -14.59 7.47 12.52
C TRP A 143 -13.92 8.46 13.48
N LEU A 144 -12.62 8.29 13.73
CA LEU A 144 -11.81 9.20 14.54
C LEU A 144 -11.37 10.47 13.77
N ASN A 145 -11.71 10.59 12.47
CA ASN A 145 -11.25 11.63 11.58
C ASN A 145 -9.72 11.75 11.51
N LEU A 146 -9.04 10.60 11.44
CA LEU A 146 -7.59 10.49 11.35
C LEU A 146 -7.19 9.87 10.01
N PRO A 147 -6.06 10.28 9.40
CA PRO A 147 -5.52 9.62 8.23
C PRO A 147 -5.07 8.19 8.60
N SER A 148 -5.54 7.21 7.84
CA SER A 148 -5.26 5.80 8.08
C SER A 148 -4.07 5.26 7.31
N GLY A 149 -3.35 4.34 7.94
CA GLY A 149 -2.39 3.46 7.30
C GLY A 149 -2.64 2.01 7.72
N VAL A 150 -2.92 1.13 6.76
CA VAL A 150 -3.18 -0.29 7.01
C VAL A 150 -2.21 -1.16 6.21
N ALA A 151 -1.86 -2.34 6.72
CA ALA A 151 -0.97 -3.28 6.03
C ALA A 151 -1.81 -4.41 5.42
N CYS A 152 -2.00 -4.35 4.11
CA CYS A 152 -2.91 -5.25 3.42
C CYS A 152 -2.39 -5.59 2.02
N SER A 153 -3.13 -6.42 1.28
CA SER A 153 -2.69 -6.90 -0.02
C SER A 153 -1.41 -7.76 0.05
N MET A 154 -1.26 -8.47 1.16
CA MET A 154 -0.23 -9.49 1.34
C MET A 154 -0.71 -10.84 0.82
N THR A 155 0.20 -11.79 0.67
CA THR A 155 -0.13 -13.18 0.32
C THR A 155 0.80 -14.15 1.03
N ASP A 156 0.28 -15.30 1.37
CA ASP A 156 1.05 -16.42 1.89
C ASP A 156 1.56 -17.35 0.77
N ALA A 157 1.15 -17.11 -0.46
CA ALA A 157 1.58 -17.86 -1.63
C ALA A 157 3.10 -17.73 -1.85
N LYS A 158 3.75 -18.84 -2.16
CA LYS A 158 5.18 -18.95 -2.49
C LYS A 158 5.44 -18.87 -4.00
N ALA A 159 4.37 -18.90 -4.78
CA ALA A 159 4.37 -18.75 -6.23
C ALA A 159 3.29 -17.74 -6.64
N ILE A 160 3.45 -17.14 -7.81
CA ILE A 160 2.42 -16.26 -8.40
C ILE A 160 1.41 -17.16 -9.12
N ASP A 161 0.41 -17.61 -8.37
CA ASP A 161 -0.62 -18.54 -8.80
C ASP A 161 -2.02 -18.07 -8.39
N ALA A 162 -3.00 -18.96 -8.41
CA ALA A 162 -4.38 -18.64 -8.03
C ALA A 162 -4.50 -18.17 -6.57
N GLN A 163 -3.72 -18.76 -5.64
CA GLN A 163 -3.68 -18.33 -4.25
C GLN A 163 -3.20 -16.89 -4.13
N TYR A 164 -2.11 -16.55 -4.83
CA TYR A 164 -1.55 -15.20 -4.87
C TYR A 164 -2.61 -14.17 -5.28
N GLY A 165 -3.27 -14.38 -6.42
CA GLY A 165 -4.24 -13.43 -6.94
C GLY A 165 -5.47 -13.28 -6.05
N MET A 166 -5.98 -14.39 -5.51
CA MET A 166 -7.13 -14.41 -4.62
C MET A 166 -6.86 -13.67 -3.31
N GLU A 167 -5.77 -13.96 -2.62
CA GLU A 167 -5.43 -13.38 -1.33
C GLU A 167 -5.16 -11.88 -1.45
N LYS A 168 -4.35 -11.47 -2.43
CA LYS A 168 -4.05 -10.06 -2.65
C LYS A 168 -5.26 -9.26 -3.10
N GLY A 169 -6.05 -9.81 -4.00
CA GLY A 169 -7.25 -9.15 -4.51
C GLY A 169 -8.28 -8.86 -3.43
N ILE A 170 -8.63 -9.88 -2.62
CA ILE A 170 -9.66 -9.72 -1.59
C ILE A 170 -9.21 -8.79 -0.45
N THR A 171 -7.96 -8.93 0.00
CA THR A 171 -7.44 -8.13 1.11
C THR A 171 -7.25 -6.67 0.73
N SER A 172 -6.73 -6.41 -0.48
CA SER A 172 -6.59 -5.07 -1.03
C SER A 172 -7.93 -4.36 -1.20
N PHE A 173 -8.89 -5.05 -1.84
CA PHE A 173 -10.21 -4.47 -2.09
C PHE A 173 -10.97 -4.18 -0.80
N ALA A 174 -10.89 -5.06 0.21
CA ALA A 174 -11.54 -4.86 1.50
C ALA A 174 -11.04 -3.59 2.21
N ALA A 175 -9.71 -3.41 2.31
CA ALA A 175 -9.12 -2.24 2.96
C ALA A 175 -9.43 -0.94 2.21
N ALA A 176 -9.34 -0.97 0.88
CA ALA A 176 -9.60 0.19 0.04
C ALA A 176 -11.07 0.60 0.06
N SER A 177 -12.01 -0.37 0.00
CA SER A 177 -13.46 -0.12 0.08
C SER A 177 -13.89 0.41 1.45
N ALA A 178 -13.16 0.08 2.52
CA ALA A 178 -13.39 0.63 3.85
C ALA A 178 -12.84 2.05 4.04
N GLY A 179 -12.24 2.64 3.00
CA GLY A 179 -11.70 4.00 3.03
C GLY A 179 -10.29 4.11 3.57
N GLY A 180 -9.47 3.06 3.46
CA GLY A 180 -8.05 3.12 3.81
C GLY A 180 -7.30 4.15 2.96
N ASN A 181 -6.61 5.12 3.61
CA ASN A 181 -5.90 6.19 2.88
C ASN A 181 -4.55 5.73 2.34
N LEU A 182 -3.83 4.93 3.13
CA LEU A 182 -2.53 4.37 2.76
C LEU A 182 -2.57 2.86 3.03
N ILE A 183 -2.33 2.08 1.98
CA ILE A 183 -2.26 0.62 2.08
C ILE A 183 -0.81 0.21 1.86
N TYR A 184 -0.19 -0.28 2.93
CA TYR A 184 1.21 -0.70 2.94
C TYR A 184 1.33 -2.18 2.61
N GLU A 185 2.53 -2.62 2.27
CA GLU A 185 2.88 -4.01 1.94
C GLU A 185 2.13 -4.55 0.70
N SER A 186 1.54 -3.65 -0.09
CA SER A 186 0.55 -3.99 -1.10
C SER A 186 1.13 -4.47 -2.43
N SER A 187 2.41 -4.23 -2.70
CA SER A 187 3.00 -4.55 -4.01
C SER A 187 4.29 -5.37 -3.90
N GLY A 188 4.44 -6.37 -4.77
CA GLY A 188 5.65 -7.13 -4.97
C GLY A 188 5.94 -8.23 -3.94
N MET A 189 5.26 -8.25 -2.80
CA MET A 189 5.54 -9.17 -1.71
C MET A 189 4.80 -10.50 -1.85
N THR A 190 5.49 -11.58 -1.47
CA THR A 190 5.01 -12.97 -1.48
C THR A 190 5.46 -13.68 -0.21
N ALA A 191 5.04 -14.92 -0.03
CA ALA A 191 5.51 -15.81 1.04
C ALA A 191 5.47 -15.18 2.43
N SER A 192 4.34 -14.55 2.78
CA SER A 192 4.13 -13.95 4.12
C SER A 192 5.23 -12.92 4.45
N LEU A 193 5.51 -12.00 3.53
CA LEU A 193 6.52 -10.94 3.58
C LEU A 193 7.99 -11.42 3.46
N LEU A 194 8.23 -12.70 3.23
CA LEU A 194 9.58 -13.26 3.13
C LEU A 194 10.13 -13.32 1.70
N GLY A 195 9.28 -13.06 0.70
CA GLY A 195 9.65 -13.05 -0.71
C GLY A 195 9.24 -11.75 -1.41
N VAL A 196 9.94 -11.45 -2.51
CA VAL A 196 9.64 -10.35 -3.40
C VAL A 196 9.87 -10.77 -4.85
N SER A 197 9.05 -10.28 -5.77
CA SER A 197 9.18 -10.57 -7.20
C SER A 197 8.89 -9.32 -8.02
N PHE A 198 9.66 -9.09 -9.08
CA PHE A 198 9.40 -8.00 -10.03
C PHE A 198 8.11 -8.23 -10.81
N GLU A 199 7.81 -9.49 -11.13
CA GLU A 199 6.55 -9.88 -11.76
C GLU A 199 5.36 -9.56 -10.86
N ALA A 200 5.51 -9.80 -9.56
CA ALA A 200 4.50 -9.45 -8.56
C ALA A 200 4.24 -7.94 -8.53
N PHE A 201 5.26 -7.08 -8.56
CA PHE A 201 5.06 -5.63 -8.63
C PHE A 201 4.19 -5.22 -9.81
N VAL A 202 4.45 -5.79 -10.97
CA VAL A 202 3.74 -5.44 -12.21
C VAL A 202 2.28 -5.94 -12.19
N LEU A 203 2.03 -7.13 -11.66
CA LEU A 203 0.69 -7.69 -11.50
C LEU A 203 -0.12 -6.92 -10.45
N ASP A 204 0.53 -6.55 -9.35
CA ASP A 204 -0.12 -5.80 -8.28
C ASP A 204 -0.51 -4.39 -8.72
N ASP A 205 0.31 -3.71 -9.53
CA ASP A 205 -0.01 -2.40 -10.11
C ASP A 205 -1.31 -2.46 -10.93
N GLU A 206 -1.47 -3.52 -11.73
CA GLU A 206 -2.70 -3.70 -12.49
C GLU A 206 -3.89 -4.11 -11.60
N MET A 207 -3.68 -4.95 -10.59
CA MET A 207 -4.71 -5.30 -9.61
C MET A 207 -5.20 -4.05 -8.87
N HIS A 208 -4.29 -3.17 -8.44
CA HIS A 208 -4.65 -1.91 -7.81
C HIS A 208 -5.40 -0.98 -8.76
N SER A 209 -5.03 -0.94 -10.03
CA SER A 209 -5.73 -0.17 -11.05
C SER A 209 -7.18 -0.65 -11.22
N ASN A 210 -7.42 -1.97 -11.22
CA ASN A 210 -8.77 -2.54 -11.17
C ASN A 210 -9.53 -2.16 -9.89
N THR A 211 -8.86 -2.19 -8.75
CA THR A 211 -9.43 -1.77 -7.46
C THR A 211 -9.85 -0.30 -7.51
N TYR A 212 -8.99 0.60 -8.00
CA TYR A 212 -9.31 2.02 -8.17
C TYR A 212 -10.49 2.24 -9.11
N ARG A 213 -10.57 1.46 -10.21
CA ARG A 213 -11.74 1.54 -11.08
C ARG A 213 -13.05 1.17 -10.35
N ALA A 214 -13.02 0.10 -9.55
CA ALA A 214 -14.17 -0.32 -8.76
C ALA A 214 -14.57 0.71 -7.70
N LEU A 215 -13.59 1.30 -7.00
CA LEU A 215 -13.81 2.33 -5.97
C LEU A 215 -14.35 3.64 -6.53
N ARG A 216 -14.07 3.97 -7.79
CA ARG A 216 -14.65 5.13 -8.46
C ARG A 216 -16.18 5.03 -8.53
N GLY A 217 -16.73 3.81 -8.44
CA GLY A 217 -18.17 3.57 -8.45
C GLY A 217 -18.82 3.86 -9.79
N ILE A 218 -20.09 4.23 -9.71
CA ILE A 218 -20.94 4.56 -10.88
C ILE A 218 -21.39 6.01 -10.71
N GLU A 219 -21.01 6.85 -11.67
CA GLU A 219 -21.48 8.23 -11.72
C GLU A 219 -22.91 8.26 -12.29
N VAL A 220 -23.83 8.85 -11.54
CA VAL A 220 -25.25 8.95 -11.93
C VAL A 220 -25.59 10.41 -12.21
N ASN A 221 -25.81 10.71 -13.48
CA ASN A 221 -26.29 11.99 -13.98
C ASN A 221 -27.16 11.75 -15.23
N GLU A 222 -27.81 12.79 -15.77
CA GLU A 222 -28.73 12.67 -16.91
C GLU A 222 -28.05 12.05 -18.15
N ASP A 223 -26.81 12.41 -18.44
CA ASP A 223 -26.08 11.88 -19.60
C ASP A 223 -25.72 10.41 -19.41
N ASN A 224 -25.26 10.04 -18.19
CA ASN A 224 -24.85 8.67 -17.86
C ASN A 224 -26.02 7.70 -17.72
N LEU A 225 -27.24 8.18 -17.49
CA LEU A 225 -28.44 7.34 -17.54
C LEU A 225 -28.72 6.81 -18.95
N GLY A 226 -28.17 7.44 -19.99
CA GLY A 226 -28.18 6.93 -21.36
C GLY A 226 -29.58 6.81 -21.99
N TYR A 227 -30.57 7.55 -21.52
CA TYR A 227 -31.95 7.43 -21.99
C TYR A 227 -32.06 7.58 -23.50
N ASN A 228 -31.42 8.60 -24.07
CA ASN A 228 -31.47 8.82 -25.52
C ASN A 228 -30.80 7.68 -26.31
N ALA A 229 -29.66 7.18 -25.81
CA ALA A 229 -28.97 6.05 -26.43
C ALA A 229 -29.82 4.77 -26.39
N ILE A 230 -30.56 4.55 -25.30
CA ILE A 230 -31.54 3.43 -25.21
C ILE A 230 -32.65 3.61 -26.21
N PHE A 231 -33.25 4.81 -26.31
CA PHE A 231 -34.33 5.11 -27.23
C PHE A 231 -33.89 4.91 -28.69
N ASP A 232 -32.74 5.44 -29.05
CA ASP A 232 -32.20 5.33 -30.41
C ASP A 232 -31.89 3.87 -30.79
N ALA A 233 -31.30 3.11 -29.87
CA ALA A 233 -31.02 1.69 -30.12
C ALA A 233 -32.30 0.85 -30.28
N VAL A 234 -33.30 1.09 -29.45
CA VAL A 234 -34.59 0.33 -29.49
C VAL A 234 -35.35 0.63 -30.77
N LEU A 235 -35.36 1.86 -31.27
CA LEU A 235 -36.07 2.24 -32.49
C LEU A 235 -35.21 2.13 -33.76
N GLY A 236 -33.90 1.88 -33.62
CA GLY A 236 -32.94 1.78 -34.73
C GLY A 236 -32.36 0.37 -34.88
N ASP A 237 -31.03 0.26 -34.80
CA ASP A 237 -30.29 -0.96 -35.13
C ASP A 237 -30.40 -2.10 -34.11
N GLY A 238 -31.00 -1.88 -32.94
CA GLY A 238 -31.16 -2.88 -31.88
C GLY A 238 -29.87 -3.18 -31.10
N HIS A 239 -28.83 -2.35 -31.22
CA HIS A 239 -27.57 -2.49 -30.48
C HIS A 239 -26.91 -1.13 -30.22
N PHE A 240 -25.93 -1.12 -29.29
CA PHE A 240 -25.20 0.09 -28.87
C PHE A 240 -23.83 0.21 -29.52
N LEU A 241 -23.38 -0.78 -30.29
CA LEU A 241 -22.04 -0.83 -30.88
C LEU A 241 -21.85 0.33 -31.87
N GLY A 242 -20.75 1.07 -31.74
CA GLY A 242 -20.42 2.19 -32.61
C GLY A 242 -21.21 3.48 -32.35
N GLY A 243 -22.16 3.47 -31.41
CA GLY A 243 -22.85 4.68 -30.99
C GLY A 243 -21.94 5.66 -30.25
N HIS A 244 -22.18 6.95 -30.39
CA HIS A 244 -21.37 8.02 -29.75
C HIS A 244 -21.29 7.84 -28.24
N HIS A 245 -22.42 7.55 -27.57
CA HIS A 245 -22.49 7.29 -26.12
C HIS A 245 -21.60 6.11 -25.70
N THR A 246 -21.55 5.03 -26.50
CA THR A 246 -20.68 3.89 -26.23
C THR A 246 -19.21 4.26 -26.33
N LEU A 247 -18.80 5.03 -27.35
CA LEU A 247 -17.43 5.45 -27.54
C LEU A 247 -16.94 6.35 -26.39
N GLU A 248 -17.78 7.30 -25.96
CA GLU A 248 -17.46 8.14 -24.80
C GLU A 248 -17.35 7.32 -23.50
N ALA A 249 -18.28 6.40 -23.27
CA ALA A 249 -18.25 5.52 -22.11
C ALA A 249 -17.01 4.62 -22.09
N MET A 250 -16.54 4.12 -23.23
CA MET A 250 -15.33 3.31 -23.34
C MET A 250 -14.09 4.03 -22.80
N GLU A 251 -13.95 5.33 -23.04
CA GLU A 251 -12.80 6.10 -22.55
C GLU A 251 -12.97 6.50 -21.08
N ARG A 252 -14.18 6.85 -20.66
CA ARG A 252 -14.45 7.37 -19.33
C ARG A 252 -14.62 6.28 -18.27
N ASP A 253 -15.39 5.23 -18.58
CA ASP A 253 -15.91 4.30 -17.57
C ASP A 253 -15.17 2.98 -17.49
N TYR A 254 -14.45 2.61 -18.53
CA TYR A 254 -13.77 1.31 -18.58
C TYR A 254 -12.30 1.39 -18.23
N PHE A 255 -11.80 0.33 -17.62
CA PHE A 255 -10.38 0.11 -17.41
C PHE A 255 -9.88 -0.98 -18.36
N TYR A 256 -8.86 -0.66 -19.13
CA TYR A 256 -8.23 -1.60 -20.08
C TYR A 256 -6.93 -2.12 -19.48
N PRO A 257 -6.88 -3.39 -19.07
CA PRO A 257 -5.69 -3.98 -18.49
C PRO A 257 -4.59 -4.14 -19.54
N LYS A 258 -3.33 -4.11 -19.10
CA LYS A 258 -2.16 -4.36 -19.95
C LYS A 258 -1.65 -5.78 -19.85
N LEU A 259 -1.93 -6.46 -18.73
CA LEU A 259 -1.45 -7.80 -18.43
C LEU A 259 -2.58 -8.83 -18.42
N ALA A 260 -3.76 -8.47 -17.89
CA ALA A 260 -4.90 -9.36 -17.92
C ALA A 260 -5.42 -9.49 -19.36
N ASP A 261 -5.54 -10.72 -19.82
CA ASP A 261 -6.04 -11.04 -21.14
C ASP A 261 -7.54 -10.77 -21.24
N ARG A 262 -7.97 -10.19 -22.36
CA ARG A 262 -9.37 -9.94 -22.74
C ARG A 262 -9.68 -10.44 -24.16
N ASP A 263 -8.72 -11.14 -24.79
CA ASP A 263 -8.91 -11.69 -26.13
C ASP A 263 -9.88 -12.87 -26.11
N GLU A 264 -10.44 -13.17 -27.29
CA GLU A 264 -11.16 -14.42 -27.48
C GLU A 264 -10.21 -15.62 -27.34
N PRO A 265 -10.67 -16.78 -26.88
CA PRO A 265 -9.83 -17.95 -26.65
C PRO A 265 -8.96 -18.34 -27.85
N LYS A 266 -9.51 -18.21 -29.06
CA LYS A 266 -8.77 -18.50 -30.31
C LYS A 266 -7.61 -17.52 -30.49
N THR A 267 -7.85 -16.23 -30.33
CA THR A 267 -6.84 -15.18 -30.49
C THR A 267 -5.74 -15.35 -29.43
N TRP A 268 -6.09 -15.62 -28.18
CA TRP A 268 -5.15 -15.91 -27.10
C TRP A 268 -4.25 -17.11 -27.45
N PHE A 269 -4.84 -18.20 -27.95
CA PHE A 269 -4.11 -19.39 -28.35
C PHE A 269 -3.15 -19.11 -29.51
N ASP A 270 -3.63 -18.42 -30.58
CA ASP A 270 -2.85 -18.06 -31.75
C ASP A 270 -1.68 -17.10 -31.39
N ASN A 271 -1.83 -16.29 -30.32
CA ASN A 271 -0.81 -15.39 -29.80
C ASN A 271 0.18 -16.08 -28.82
N GLY A 272 0.15 -17.39 -28.67
CA GLY A 272 1.12 -18.15 -27.88
C GLY A 272 0.64 -18.58 -26.50
N ALA A 273 -0.61 -18.34 -26.17
CA ALA A 273 -1.27 -18.82 -24.94
C ALA A 273 -0.52 -18.46 -23.64
N GLU A 274 0.11 -17.29 -23.59
CA GLU A 274 0.85 -16.84 -22.42
C GLU A 274 -0.08 -16.63 -21.22
N ASP A 275 0.33 -17.11 -20.06
CA ASP A 275 -0.34 -16.80 -18.79
C ASP A 275 0.03 -15.40 -18.25
N ALA A 276 -0.66 -14.96 -17.22
CA ALA A 276 -0.45 -13.63 -16.64
C ALA A 276 0.98 -13.45 -16.07
N TRP A 277 1.58 -14.52 -15.53
CA TRP A 277 2.94 -14.45 -15.01
C TRP A 277 3.97 -14.27 -16.13
N GLN A 278 3.81 -14.98 -17.24
CA GLN A 278 4.70 -14.86 -18.41
C GLN A 278 4.66 -13.45 -19.00
N ARG A 279 3.45 -12.87 -19.15
CA ARG A 279 3.27 -11.48 -19.60
C ARG A 279 3.89 -10.48 -18.61
N ALA A 280 3.67 -10.67 -17.30
CA ALA A 280 4.26 -9.83 -16.26
C ALA A 280 5.79 -9.90 -16.27
N ARG A 281 6.38 -11.08 -16.45
CA ARG A 281 7.83 -11.27 -16.56
C ARG A 281 8.42 -10.51 -17.75
N THR A 282 7.78 -10.59 -18.89
CA THR A 282 8.18 -9.86 -20.10
C THR A 282 8.10 -8.36 -19.86
N HIS A 283 7.03 -7.89 -19.24
CA HIS A 283 6.83 -6.47 -18.94
C HIS A 283 7.84 -5.95 -17.89
N ALA A 284 8.07 -6.68 -16.82
CA ALA A 284 9.06 -6.34 -15.80
C ALA A 284 10.48 -6.22 -16.40
N LYS A 285 10.90 -7.16 -17.24
CA LYS A 285 12.19 -7.09 -17.95
C LYS A 285 12.28 -5.85 -18.84
N LYS A 286 11.20 -5.48 -19.54
CA LYS A 286 11.16 -4.28 -20.39
C LYS A 286 11.33 -3.01 -19.54
N ILE A 287 10.65 -2.91 -18.41
CA ILE A 287 10.79 -1.76 -17.49
C ILE A 287 12.23 -1.67 -17.00
N LEU A 288 12.79 -2.75 -16.46
CA LEU A 288 14.15 -2.79 -15.93
C LEU A 288 15.22 -2.43 -16.97
N ALA A 289 15.00 -2.77 -18.24
CA ALA A 289 15.94 -2.46 -19.33
C ALA A 289 15.86 -1.01 -19.80
N SER A 290 14.69 -0.36 -19.67
CA SER A 290 14.44 0.97 -20.28
C SER A 290 14.30 2.10 -19.27
N HIS A 291 14.01 1.80 -17.99
CA HIS A 291 13.77 2.80 -16.96
C HIS A 291 14.98 2.94 -16.05
N ASN A 292 15.73 4.02 -16.25
CA ASN A 292 16.89 4.38 -15.42
C ASN A 292 16.65 5.76 -14.80
N PRO A 293 15.81 5.89 -13.77
CA PRO A 293 15.51 7.17 -13.16
C PRO A 293 16.75 7.73 -12.47
N ASN A 294 17.05 9.00 -12.74
CA ASN A 294 18.10 9.74 -12.03
C ASN A 294 17.49 11.03 -11.46
N TYR A 295 17.11 10.98 -10.19
CA TYR A 295 16.50 12.10 -9.49
C TYR A 295 17.52 13.01 -8.80
N LEU A 296 18.79 12.58 -8.73
CA LEU A 296 19.89 13.34 -8.14
C LEU A 296 20.76 13.96 -9.23
N SER A 297 21.20 15.19 -9.03
CA SER A 297 22.24 15.76 -9.87
C SER A 297 23.57 15.00 -9.69
N LYS A 298 24.44 15.02 -10.71
CA LYS A 298 25.78 14.42 -10.61
C LYS A 298 26.59 14.93 -9.41
N LYS A 299 26.38 16.19 -9.02
CA LYS A 299 27.03 16.79 -7.83
C LYS A 299 26.53 16.14 -6.55
N GLN A 300 25.20 15.98 -6.39
CA GLN A 300 24.59 15.36 -5.21
C GLN A 300 24.97 13.88 -5.08
N ASP A 301 24.92 13.12 -6.20
CA ASP A 301 25.31 11.71 -6.20
C ASP A 301 26.80 11.56 -5.77
N LYS A 302 27.69 12.36 -6.34
CA LYS A 302 29.12 12.37 -5.95
C LYS A 302 29.32 12.72 -4.49
N GLU A 303 28.59 13.70 -3.96
CA GLU A 303 28.68 14.11 -2.57
C GLU A 303 28.20 13.01 -1.63
N ILE A 304 27.06 12.38 -1.92
CA ILE A 304 26.52 11.25 -1.13
C ILE A 304 27.54 10.11 -1.10
N ARG A 305 28.05 9.66 -2.26
CA ARG A 305 29.03 8.57 -2.34
C ARG A 305 30.37 8.88 -1.65
N SER A 306 30.75 10.16 -1.58
CA SER A 306 31.98 10.56 -0.89
C SER A 306 31.86 10.57 0.64
N ARG A 307 30.66 10.77 1.16
CA ARG A 307 30.38 10.86 2.60
C ARG A 307 29.85 9.57 3.22
N PHE A 308 29.24 8.74 2.40
CA PHE A 308 28.57 7.52 2.86
C PHE A 308 29.07 6.32 2.07
N ASN A 309 29.24 5.19 2.75
CA ASN A 309 29.61 3.94 2.10
C ASN A 309 28.36 3.38 1.38
N ILE A 310 28.25 3.69 0.08
CA ILE A 310 27.21 3.21 -0.81
C ILE A 310 27.84 2.16 -1.72
N LEU A 311 27.30 0.94 -1.67
CA LEU A 311 27.76 -0.20 -2.48
C LEU A 311 27.26 -0.09 -3.92
#